data_a625917805b2cd144f190ce02c92df40
#
_entry.id   a625917805b2cd144f190ce02c92df40
#
_cell.length_a   1.000
_cell.length_b   1.000
_cell.length_c   1.000
_cell.angle_alpha   90.00
_cell.angle_beta   90.00
_cell.angle_gamma   90.00
#
_symmetry.space_group_name_H-M   'P 1'
#
loop_
_entity.id
_entity.type
_entity.pdbx_description
1 polymer ?
#
loop_
_entity_poly.entity_id
_entity_poly.type
_entity_poly.pdbx_seq_one_letter_code
_entity_poly.pdbx_strand_id
1 'polypeptide(L)'
;GTEKAMIELAKKNLAGKAKERPDLVKDVINKAKNDGLMATYQAVMTRLDEPNPLGYSCSGAVMEVGGEVEGFSAGDLVACGGAGYASHAEVDYVPENLTVPIPEGVSSEEASFVTLGAIALQGVRRAELSPGERVGVIGLGLIGQLTVQILQAYGFPVVGMDIDGRQVEKAKKLGLKASGTIGEDDVKTIAQNFTNGNGLDAVVLTASTESNQPVELAGKICRERGRVSAVGLIGTEVPRDIYYNKEQDFRISRSYGPG
;
A
#
# COMPACT_ATOMS: atom_id res chain seq x y z
N GLY A 1 -8.30 1.78 -4.94
CA GLY A 1 -6.91 2.03 -4.72
C GLY A 1 -6.15 2.35 -5.99
N THR A 2 -5.00 1.77 -6.12
CA THR A 2 -4.01 2.07 -7.18
C THR A 2 -4.58 1.89 -8.59
N GLU A 3 -5.26 0.80 -8.86
CA GLU A 3 -5.85 0.52 -10.20
C GLU A 3 -6.94 1.53 -10.57
N LYS A 4 -7.78 1.91 -9.60
CA LYS A 4 -8.80 2.96 -9.83
C LYS A 4 -8.12 4.28 -10.22
N ALA A 5 -7.05 4.68 -9.53
CA ALA A 5 -6.28 5.87 -9.85
C ALA A 5 -5.64 5.76 -11.26
N MET A 6 -5.12 4.58 -11.64
CA MET A 6 -4.60 4.34 -13.00
C MET A 6 -5.68 4.49 -14.08
N ILE A 7 -6.87 3.93 -13.84
CA ILE A 7 -8.01 4.06 -14.76
C ILE A 7 -8.46 5.52 -14.87
N GLU A 8 -8.53 6.24 -13.74
CA GLU A 8 -8.91 7.66 -13.74
C GLU A 8 -7.88 8.53 -14.48
N LEU A 9 -6.59 8.26 -14.28
CA LEU A 9 -5.52 8.91 -15.02
C LEU A 9 -5.59 8.59 -16.53
N ALA A 10 -5.86 7.34 -16.89
CA ALA A 10 -5.98 6.93 -18.28
C ALA A 10 -7.12 7.67 -19.02
N LYS A 11 -8.23 7.95 -18.35
CA LYS A 11 -9.39 8.68 -18.89
C LYS A 11 -9.15 10.18 -19.08
N LYS A 12 -8.12 10.76 -18.46
CA LYS A 12 -7.83 12.19 -18.58
C LYS A 12 -7.22 12.53 -19.95
N ASN A 13 -7.51 13.72 -20.44
CA ASN A 13 -6.83 14.26 -21.62
C ASN A 13 -5.36 14.56 -21.33
N LEU A 14 -4.58 14.85 -22.38
CA LEU A 14 -3.13 15.11 -22.26
C LEU A 14 -2.79 16.22 -21.26
N ALA A 15 -3.58 17.30 -21.24
CA ALA A 15 -3.36 18.40 -20.30
C ALA A 15 -3.61 17.97 -18.85
N GLY A 16 -4.65 17.15 -18.61
CA GLY A 16 -4.95 16.57 -17.30
C GLY A 16 -3.88 15.60 -16.84
N LYS A 17 -3.38 14.73 -17.73
CA LYS A 17 -2.26 13.81 -17.45
C LYS A 17 -0.97 14.58 -17.12
N ALA A 18 -0.67 15.64 -17.86
CA ALA A 18 0.50 16.48 -17.64
C ALA A 18 0.46 17.20 -16.27
N LYS A 19 -0.72 17.65 -15.84
CA LYS A 19 -0.90 18.30 -14.54
C LYS A 19 -0.68 17.35 -13.37
N GLU A 20 -1.09 16.09 -13.49
CA GLU A 20 -0.91 15.08 -12.43
C GLU A 20 0.46 14.43 -12.39
N ARG A 21 1.17 14.41 -13.52
CA ARG A 21 2.49 13.81 -13.64
C ARG A 21 3.52 14.81 -14.18
N PRO A 22 3.83 15.85 -13.41
CA PRO A 22 4.84 16.85 -13.80
C PRO A 22 6.24 16.26 -13.95
N ASP A 23 6.52 15.14 -13.30
CA ASP A 23 7.71 14.32 -13.46
C ASP A 23 7.86 13.85 -14.92
N LEU A 24 6.82 13.23 -15.47
CA LEU A 24 6.82 12.76 -16.86
C LEU A 24 6.92 13.91 -17.87
N VAL A 25 6.34 15.06 -17.55
CA VAL A 25 6.47 16.26 -18.40
C VAL A 25 7.92 16.72 -18.48
N LYS A 26 8.65 16.71 -17.36
CA LYS A 26 10.10 17.05 -17.36
C LYS A 26 10.90 16.03 -18.19
N ASP A 27 10.59 14.76 -18.09
CA ASP A 27 11.26 13.72 -18.88
C ASP A 27 11.01 13.89 -20.37
N VAL A 28 9.77 14.22 -20.78
CA VAL A 28 9.41 14.54 -22.16
C VAL A 28 10.16 15.77 -22.65
N ILE A 29 10.26 16.83 -21.85
CA ILE A 29 11.03 18.05 -22.21
C ILE A 29 12.51 17.72 -22.37
N ASN A 30 13.10 16.93 -21.48
CA ASN A 30 14.50 16.52 -21.56
C ASN A 30 14.75 15.65 -22.81
N LYS A 31 13.86 14.71 -23.07
CA LYS A 31 13.92 13.87 -24.28
C LYS A 31 13.80 14.72 -25.55
N ALA A 32 12.91 15.70 -25.59
CA ALA A 32 12.74 16.60 -26.71
C ALA A 32 14.00 17.45 -26.99
N LYS A 33 14.76 17.81 -25.96
CA LYS A 33 16.04 18.51 -26.10
C LYS A 33 17.14 17.62 -26.68
N ASN A 34 17.13 16.33 -26.35
CA ASN A 34 18.18 15.38 -26.74
C ASN A 34 17.88 14.72 -28.10
N ASP A 35 16.64 14.27 -28.30
CA ASP A 35 16.24 13.42 -29.45
C ASP A 35 15.45 14.20 -30.52
N GLY A 36 15.10 15.45 -30.24
CA GLY A 36 14.28 16.31 -31.10
C GLY A 36 12.76 16.15 -30.86
N LEU A 37 12.01 17.21 -31.26
CA LEU A 37 10.58 17.31 -30.97
C LEU A 37 9.74 16.23 -31.65
N MET A 38 10.03 15.88 -32.92
CA MET A 38 9.24 14.93 -33.69
C MET A 38 9.41 13.51 -33.17
N ALA A 39 10.65 13.09 -32.88
CA ALA A 39 10.93 11.76 -32.31
C ALA A 39 10.32 11.61 -30.91
N THR A 40 10.40 12.67 -30.10
CA THR A 40 9.77 12.70 -28.78
C THR A 40 8.25 12.63 -28.88
N TYR A 41 7.62 13.38 -29.77
CA TYR A 41 6.18 13.34 -29.98
C TYR A 41 5.71 11.93 -30.37
N GLN A 42 6.39 11.30 -31.34
CA GLN A 42 6.07 9.92 -31.75
C GLN A 42 6.23 8.93 -30.59
N ALA A 43 7.33 9.00 -29.83
CA ALA A 43 7.55 8.14 -28.67
C ALA A 43 6.49 8.33 -27.57
N VAL A 44 6.05 9.56 -27.33
CA VAL A 44 4.98 9.84 -26.35
C VAL A 44 3.64 9.27 -26.84
N MET A 45 3.29 9.47 -28.11
CA MET A 45 2.04 8.95 -28.67
C MET A 45 2.03 7.43 -28.66
N THR A 46 3.10 6.76 -29.11
CA THR A 46 3.23 5.29 -29.03
C THR A 46 3.02 4.79 -27.59
N ARG A 47 3.67 5.41 -26.62
CA ARG A 47 3.55 4.99 -25.20
C ARG A 47 2.15 5.26 -24.62
N LEU A 48 1.42 6.25 -25.12
CA LEU A 48 0.05 6.54 -24.70
C LEU A 48 -0.97 5.57 -25.31
N ASP A 49 -0.66 5.02 -26.47
CA ASP A 49 -1.49 4.06 -27.19
C ASP A 49 -1.21 2.59 -26.78
N GLU A 50 -0.09 2.33 -26.10
CA GLU A 50 0.22 1.01 -25.55
C GLU A 50 -0.74 0.64 -24.42
N PRO A 51 -1.42 -0.52 -24.49
CA PRO A 51 -2.24 -1.01 -23.39
C PRO A 51 -1.38 -1.25 -22.15
N ASN A 52 -1.71 -0.59 -21.05
CA ASN A 52 -1.10 -0.90 -19.75
C ASN A 52 -1.93 -1.97 -19.06
N PRO A 53 -1.42 -3.18 -18.85
CA PRO A 53 -2.13 -4.22 -18.12
C PRO A 53 -2.39 -3.76 -16.68
N LEU A 54 -3.59 -4.01 -16.18
CA LEU A 54 -3.96 -3.81 -14.79
C LEU A 54 -3.62 -5.06 -13.98
N GLY A 55 -3.38 -4.88 -12.70
CA GLY A 55 -2.99 -5.95 -11.81
C GLY A 55 -1.51 -5.94 -11.47
N TYR A 56 -1.19 -6.51 -10.33
CA TYR A 56 0.18 -6.68 -9.83
C TYR A 56 0.26 -7.79 -8.79
N SER A 57 -0.79 -8.60 -8.67
CA SER A 57 -0.87 -9.73 -7.75
C SER A 57 -1.81 -10.77 -8.34
N CYS A 58 -1.34 -11.97 -8.58
CA CYS A 58 -2.14 -13.07 -9.09
C CYS A 58 -1.69 -14.40 -8.50
N SER A 59 -2.44 -15.44 -8.78
CA SER A 59 -2.07 -16.83 -8.52
C SER A 59 -2.55 -17.71 -9.67
N GLY A 60 -1.88 -18.83 -9.87
CA GLY A 60 -2.24 -19.76 -10.94
C GLY A 60 -1.40 -21.02 -10.94
N ALA A 61 -1.59 -21.84 -11.97
CA ALA A 61 -0.76 -23.01 -12.23
C ALA A 61 0.34 -22.68 -13.22
N VAL A 62 1.55 -23.13 -12.96
CA VAL A 62 2.67 -23.04 -13.90
C VAL A 62 2.35 -23.87 -15.15
N MET A 63 2.34 -23.23 -16.30
CA MET A 63 2.15 -23.90 -17.58
C MET A 63 3.48 -24.36 -18.19
N GLU A 64 4.49 -23.49 -18.14
CA GLU A 64 5.81 -23.73 -18.71
C GLU A 64 6.87 -23.03 -17.84
N VAL A 65 8.06 -23.60 -17.78
CA VAL A 65 9.20 -23.09 -16.99
C VAL A 65 10.36 -22.79 -17.94
N GLY A 66 11.00 -21.63 -17.76
CA GLY A 66 12.20 -21.26 -18.52
C GLY A 66 13.37 -22.21 -18.23
N GLY A 67 14.23 -22.45 -19.22
CA GLY A 67 15.29 -23.46 -19.15
C GLY A 67 16.36 -23.23 -18.07
N GLU A 68 16.45 -22.03 -17.51
CA GLU A 68 17.41 -21.66 -16.44
C GLU A 68 16.75 -21.52 -15.07
N VAL A 69 15.43 -21.74 -14.98
CA VAL A 69 14.66 -21.61 -13.71
C VAL A 69 14.71 -22.94 -12.97
N GLU A 70 15.05 -22.88 -11.68
CA GLU A 70 15.10 -24.02 -10.79
C GLU A 70 13.98 -23.94 -9.74
N GLY A 71 13.52 -25.11 -9.27
CA GLY A 71 12.56 -25.19 -8.15
C GLY A 71 11.09 -25.04 -8.52
N PHE A 72 10.74 -24.92 -9.80
CA PHE A 72 9.38 -24.93 -10.32
C PHE A 72 9.19 -25.97 -11.42
N SER A 73 7.96 -26.49 -11.50
CA SER A 73 7.56 -27.48 -12.53
C SER A 73 6.17 -27.12 -13.08
N ALA A 74 5.89 -27.54 -14.29
CA ALA A 74 4.56 -27.40 -14.87
C ALA A 74 3.53 -28.12 -13.98
N GLY A 75 2.44 -27.46 -13.65
CA GLY A 75 1.40 -27.92 -12.73
C GLY A 75 1.53 -27.40 -11.30
N ASP A 76 2.67 -26.82 -10.91
CA ASP A 76 2.83 -26.20 -9.58
C ASP A 76 1.86 -25.03 -9.41
N LEU A 77 1.26 -24.94 -8.22
CA LEU A 77 0.45 -23.78 -7.86
C LEU A 77 1.32 -22.67 -7.26
N VAL A 78 1.25 -21.49 -7.84
CA VAL A 78 2.11 -20.36 -7.47
C VAL A 78 1.32 -19.08 -7.25
N ALA A 79 1.85 -18.23 -6.37
CA ALA A 79 1.42 -16.86 -6.22
C ALA A 79 2.50 -15.93 -6.77
N CYS A 80 2.06 -14.90 -7.51
CA CYS A 80 2.94 -14.03 -8.26
C CYS A 80 2.68 -12.56 -7.91
N GLY A 81 3.74 -11.76 -7.96
CA GLY A 81 3.69 -10.32 -7.72
C GLY A 81 4.40 -9.53 -8.80
N GLY A 82 4.14 -8.22 -8.82
CA GLY A 82 4.84 -7.27 -9.68
C GLY A 82 3.97 -6.62 -10.75
N ALA A 83 4.03 -5.28 -10.80
CA ALA A 83 3.36 -4.50 -11.83
C ALA A 83 4.01 -4.78 -13.20
N GLY A 84 3.18 -5.09 -14.20
CA GLY A 84 3.62 -5.48 -15.54
C GLY A 84 3.99 -6.97 -15.69
N TYR A 85 3.86 -7.76 -14.61
CA TYR A 85 4.10 -9.21 -14.61
C TYR A 85 2.88 -9.99 -14.13
N ALA A 86 2.43 -9.75 -12.91
CA ALA A 86 1.28 -10.43 -12.31
C ALA A 86 0.00 -9.64 -12.59
N SER A 87 -0.42 -9.59 -13.84
CA SER A 87 -1.54 -8.80 -14.34
C SER A 87 -2.87 -9.56 -14.29
N HIS A 88 -3.99 -8.89 -14.62
CA HIS A 88 -5.28 -9.54 -14.81
C HIS A 88 -5.35 -10.18 -16.20
N ALA A 89 -4.66 -11.29 -16.38
CA ALA A 89 -4.56 -12.02 -17.64
C ALA A 89 -4.84 -13.52 -17.45
N GLU A 90 -5.19 -14.21 -18.53
CA GLU A 90 -5.35 -15.66 -18.54
C GLU A 90 -3.99 -16.37 -18.42
N VAL A 91 -2.93 -15.76 -18.98
CA VAL A 91 -1.55 -16.24 -18.91
C VAL A 91 -0.62 -15.04 -18.68
N ASP A 92 0.22 -15.14 -17.69
CA ASP A 92 1.26 -14.16 -17.38
C ASP A 92 2.66 -14.79 -17.51
N TYR A 93 3.61 -13.99 -17.99
CA TYR A 93 5.03 -14.32 -17.90
C TYR A 93 5.64 -13.62 -16.69
N VAL A 94 6.02 -14.40 -15.68
CA VAL A 94 6.48 -13.86 -14.40
C VAL A 94 7.91 -14.32 -14.12
N PRO A 95 8.84 -13.40 -13.74
CA PRO A 95 10.18 -13.80 -13.32
C PRO A 95 10.15 -14.66 -12.05
N GLU A 96 11.11 -15.56 -11.91
CA GLU A 96 11.27 -16.47 -10.77
C GLU A 96 11.24 -15.72 -9.43
N ASN A 97 11.98 -14.63 -9.30
CA ASN A 97 12.06 -13.83 -8.08
C ASN A 97 10.77 -13.09 -7.69
N LEU A 98 9.76 -13.11 -8.54
CA LEU A 98 8.41 -12.57 -8.27
C LEU A 98 7.36 -13.69 -8.10
N THR A 99 7.80 -14.93 -7.99
CA THR A 99 6.97 -16.13 -7.92
C THR A 99 7.30 -16.92 -6.67
N VAL A 100 6.27 -17.38 -5.96
CA VAL A 100 6.44 -18.25 -4.79
C VAL A 100 5.44 -19.42 -4.85
N PRO A 101 5.82 -20.63 -4.39
CA PRO A 101 4.87 -21.73 -4.27
C PRO A 101 3.76 -21.39 -3.30
N ILE A 102 2.53 -21.84 -3.58
CA ILE A 102 1.42 -21.72 -2.65
C ILE A 102 1.56 -22.82 -1.59
N PRO A 103 1.60 -22.48 -0.29
CA PRO A 103 1.68 -23.46 0.77
C PRO A 103 0.46 -24.39 0.81
N GLU A 104 0.64 -25.63 1.30
CA GLU A 104 -0.46 -26.54 1.55
C GLU A 104 -1.52 -25.93 2.48
N GLY A 105 -2.79 -26.08 2.14
CA GLY A 105 -3.92 -25.54 2.89
C GLY A 105 -4.29 -24.09 2.54
N VAL A 106 -3.56 -23.43 1.64
CA VAL A 106 -3.90 -22.10 1.12
C VAL A 106 -4.50 -22.27 -0.28
N SER A 107 -5.67 -21.70 -0.52
CA SER A 107 -6.29 -21.71 -1.85
C SER A 107 -5.62 -20.69 -2.80
N SER A 108 -5.72 -20.94 -4.11
CA SER A 108 -5.24 -19.99 -5.11
C SER A 108 -5.95 -18.64 -4.99
N GLU A 109 -7.23 -18.62 -4.63
CA GLU A 109 -7.98 -17.39 -4.39
C GLU A 109 -7.37 -16.57 -3.26
N GLU A 110 -7.05 -17.18 -2.12
CA GLU A 110 -6.36 -16.50 -1.01
C GLU A 110 -4.95 -16.05 -1.41
N ALA A 111 -4.20 -16.90 -2.09
CA ALA A 111 -2.85 -16.62 -2.55
C ALA A 111 -2.78 -15.47 -3.58
N SER A 112 -3.85 -15.20 -4.32
CA SER A 112 -3.92 -14.08 -5.26
C SER A 112 -3.74 -12.69 -4.60
N PHE A 113 -3.89 -12.60 -3.28
CA PHE A 113 -3.67 -11.38 -2.49
C PHE A 113 -2.25 -11.25 -1.91
N VAL A 114 -1.33 -12.14 -2.26
CA VAL A 114 0.00 -12.22 -1.66
C VAL A 114 0.77 -10.89 -1.71
N THR A 115 0.75 -10.20 -2.84
CA THR A 115 1.45 -8.92 -3.00
C THR A 115 0.84 -7.83 -2.11
N LEU A 116 -0.49 -7.81 -1.97
CA LEU A 116 -1.16 -6.86 -1.07
C LEU A 116 -0.83 -7.19 0.40
N GLY A 117 -0.76 -8.47 0.75
CA GLY A 117 -0.29 -8.93 2.06
C GLY A 117 1.16 -8.50 2.32
N ALA A 118 2.04 -8.64 1.34
CA ALA A 118 3.44 -8.23 1.44
C ALA A 118 3.59 -6.70 1.59
N ILE A 119 2.76 -5.89 0.92
CA ILE A 119 2.69 -4.44 1.10
C ILE A 119 2.27 -4.08 2.52
N ALA A 120 1.22 -4.72 3.04
CA ALA A 120 0.77 -4.52 4.42
C ALA A 120 1.85 -4.90 5.43
N LEU A 121 2.50 -6.06 5.24
CA LEU A 121 3.59 -6.55 6.08
C LEU A 121 4.79 -5.61 6.06
N GLN A 122 5.15 -5.05 4.90
CA GLN A 122 6.24 -4.07 4.81
C GLN A 122 5.92 -2.81 5.62
N GLY A 123 4.67 -2.35 5.62
CA GLY A 123 4.22 -1.26 6.47
C GLY A 123 4.42 -1.56 7.97
N VAL A 124 4.10 -2.77 8.39
CA VAL A 124 4.32 -3.25 9.76
C VAL A 124 5.82 -3.32 10.10
N ARG A 125 6.65 -3.86 9.19
CA ARG A 125 8.12 -3.90 9.36
C ARG A 125 8.73 -2.52 9.49
N ARG A 126 8.25 -1.55 8.70
CA ARG A 126 8.71 -0.15 8.78
C ARG A 126 8.35 0.54 10.10
N ALA A 127 7.35 0.05 10.81
CA ALA A 127 7.00 0.52 12.14
C ALA A 127 7.97 0.01 13.24
N GLU A 128 8.83 -0.99 12.96
CA GLU A 128 9.85 -1.54 13.87
C GLU A 128 9.31 -1.84 15.28
N LEU A 129 8.23 -2.60 15.31
CA LEU A 129 7.46 -2.85 16.53
C LEU A 129 8.20 -3.80 17.49
N SER A 130 8.09 -3.50 18.79
CA SER A 130 8.54 -4.35 19.88
C SER A 130 7.35 -5.02 20.58
N PRO A 131 7.52 -6.21 21.17
CA PRO A 131 6.44 -6.89 21.90
C PRO A 131 5.81 -5.99 22.97
N GLY A 132 4.46 -6.00 23.03
CA GLY A 132 3.68 -5.21 23.98
C GLY A 132 3.31 -3.80 23.50
N GLU A 133 3.87 -3.33 22.39
CA GLU A 133 3.50 -2.03 21.81
C GLU A 133 2.07 -2.01 21.27
N ARG A 134 1.39 -0.86 21.37
CA ARG A 134 0.03 -0.62 20.91
C ARG A 134 0.04 0.15 19.60
N VAL A 135 -0.64 -0.36 18.59
CA VAL A 135 -0.56 0.13 17.23
C VAL A 135 -1.90 0.68 16.74
N GLY A 136 -1.85 1.85 16.11
CA GLY A 136 -2.98 2.43 15.38
C GLY A 136 -2.90 2.09 13.89
N VAL A 137 -4.05 1.86 13.26
CA VAL A 137 -4.17 1.77 11.80
C VAL A 137 -5.19 2.82 11.33
N ILE A 138 -4.75 3.75 10.49
CA ILE A 138 -5.61 4.78 9.90
C ILE A 138 -5.84 4.47 8.43
N GLY A 139 -7.12 4.24 8.07
CA GLY A 139 -7.55 3.73 6.78
C GLY A 139 -7.78 2.22 6.84
N LEU A 140 -9.03 1.79 6.90
CA LEU A 140 -9.43 0.38 7.01
C LEU A 140 -9.94 -0.18 5.67
N GLY A 141 -9.40 0.34 4.55
CA GLY A 141 -9.55 -0.26 3.22
C GLY A 141 -8.87 -1.65 3.14
N LEU A 142 -8.68 -2.19 1.95
CA LEU A 142 -8.12 -3.54 1.77
C LEU A 142 -6.75 -3.72 2.46
N ILE A 143 -5.81 -2.80 2.23
CA ILE A 143 -4.49 -2.86 2.88
C ILE A 143 -4.61 -2.69 4.40
N GLY A 144 -5.48 -1.79 4.87
CA GLY A 144 -5.70 -1.58 6.31
C GLY A 144 -6.29 -2.81 7.00
N GLN A 145 -7.25 -3.49 6.37
CA GLN A 145 -7.81 -4.74 6.90
C GLN A 145 -6.73 -5.83 7.02
N LEU A 146 -5.87 -5.99 5.99
CA LEU A 146 -4.74 -6.92 6.03
C LEU A 146 -3.72 -6.52 7.10
N THR A 147 -3.39 -5.22 7.22
CA THR A 147 -2.47 -4.70 8.24
C THR A 147 -2.97 -5.02 9.65
N VAL A 148 -4.27 -4.80 9.93
CA VAL A 148 -4.88 -5.13 11.23
C VAL A 148 -4.74 -6.61 11.53
N GLN A 149 -5.06 -7.48 10.58
CA GLN A 149 -4.99 -8.94 10.78
C GLN A 149 -3.55 -9.42 10.98
N ILE A 150 -2.58 -8.89 10.23
CA ILE A 150 -1.15 -9.21 10.41
C ILE A 150 -0.68 -8.78 11.80
N LEU A 151 -1.00 -7.57 12.24
CA LEU A 151 -0.65 -7.07 13.57
C LEU A 151 -1.26 -7.93 14.68
N GLN A 152 -2.53 -8.32 14.55
CA GLN A 152 -3.20 -9.19 15.52
C GLN A 152 -2.60 -10.59 15.54
N ALA A 153 -2.25 -11.17 14.39
CA ALA A 153 -1.57 -12.46 14.29
C ALA A 153 -0.19 -12.45 14.95
N TYR A 154 0.49 -11.30 14.96
CA TYR A 154 1.75 -11.08 15.69
C TYR A 154 1.56 -10.78 17.18
N GLY A 155 0.31 -10.74 17.67
CA GLY A 155 0.00 -10.49 19.07
C GLY A 155 0.01 -9.02 19.49
N PHE A 156 0.05 -8.07 18.55
CA PHE A 156 -0.03 -6.66 18.88
C PHE A 156 -1.48 -6.23 19.19
N PRO A 157 -1.70 -5.45 20.26
CA PRO A 157 -2.95 -4.73 20.45
C PRO A 157 -3.13 -3.66 19.36
N VAL A 158 -4.29 -3.67 18.68
CA VAL A 158 -4.56 -2.78 17.54
C VAL A 158 -5.83 -1.97 17.77
N VAL A 159 -5.76 -0.66 17.43
CA VAL A 159 -6.93 0.22 17.26
C VAL A 159 -7.01 0.68 15.80
N GLY A 160 -8.17 0.57 15.17
CA GLY A 160 -8.38 0.94 13.77
C GLY A 160 -9.32 2.14 13.62
N MET A 161 -9.04 2.98 12.62
CA MET A 161 -9.80 4.20 12.34
C MET A 161 -10.00 4.39 10.85
N ASP A 162 -11.19 4.78 10.44
CA ASP A 162 -11.52 5.14 9.06
C ASP A 162 -12.58 6.24 9.04
N ILE A 163 -12.66 6.98 7.93
CA ILE A 163 -13.73 7.95 7.67
C ILE A 163 -15.05 7.28 7.26
N ASP A 164 -14.97 6.02 6.75
CA ASP A 164 -16.12 5.22 6.34
C ASP A 164 -16.46 4.21 7.43
N GLY A 165 -17.57 4.44 8.15
CA GLY A 165 -18.05 3.54 9.20
C GLY A 165 -18.27 2.10 8.72
N ARG A 166 -18.55 1.87 7.42
CA ARG A 166 -18.67 0.50 6.85
C ARG A 166 -17.37 -0.26 6.91
N GLN A 167 -16.21 0.41 6.71
CA GLN A 167 -14.90 -0.20 6.84
C GLN A 167 -14.56 -0.52 8.30
N VAL A 168 -14.96 0.37 9.22
CA VAL A 168 -14.84 0.15 10.67
C VAL A 168 -15.64 -1.09 11.08
N GLU A 169 -16.91 -1.19 10.66
CA GLU A 169 -17.76 -2.36 10.96
C GLU A 169 -17.23 -3.65 10.35
N LYS A 170 -16.64 -3.59 9.16
CA LYS A 170 -15.97 -4.74 8.54
C LYS A 170 -14.78 -5.19 9.39
N ALA A 171 -13.94 -4.27 9.86
CA ALA A 171 -12.81 -4.58 10.72
C ALA A 171 -13.26 -5.22 12.05
N LYS A 172 -14.34 -4.72 12.66
CA LYS A 172 -14.95 -5.33 13.86
C LYS A 172 -15.39 -6.78 13.62
N LYS A 173 -16.06 -7.04 12.48
CA LYS A 173 -16.46 -8.41 12.10
C LYS A 173 -15.27 -9.35 11.91
N LEU A 174 -14.11 -8.81 11.52
CA LEU A 174 -12.85 -9.55 11.38
C LEU A 174 -12.02 -9.59 12.68
N GLY A 175 -12.60 -9.20 13.82
CA GLY A 175 -12.00 -9.37 15.14
C GLY A 175 -11.31 -8.13 15.73
N LEU A 176 -11.39 -6.97 15.09
CA LEU A 176 -10.86 -5.72 15.66
C LEU A 176 -11.73 -5.27 16.84
N LYS A 177 -11.15 -5.18 18.04
CA LYS A 177 -11.89 -4.86 19.29
C LYS A 177 -11.99 -3.36 19.55
N ALA A 178 -10.98 -2.57 19.17
CA ALA A 178 -10.95 -1.13 19.38
C ALA A 178 -10.94 -0.40 18.02
N SER A 179 -11.89 0.50 17.81
CA SER A 179 -12.02 1.22 16.55
C SER A 179 -12.89 2.47 16.69
N GLY A 180 -12.79 3.38 15.72
CA GLY A 180 -13.63 4.57 15.63
C GLY A 180 -13.78 5.09 14.20
N THR A 181 -14.91 5.75 13.94
CA THR A 181 -15.19 6.45 12.68
C THR A 181 -14.73 7.90 12.79
N ILE A 182 -13.77 8.29 11.98
CA ILE A 182 -13.23 9.66 11.98
C ILE A 182 -14.32 10.63 11.49
N GLY A 183 -14.58 11.66 12.28
CA GLY A 183 -15.63 12.65 12.01
C GLY A 183 -16.95 12.37 12.72
N GLU A 184 -17.19 11.15 13.18
CA GLU A 184 -18.36 10.77 13.98
C GLU A 184 -17.96 10.52 15.45
N ASP A 185 -16.84 9.79 15.65
CA ASP A 185 -16.32 9.45 16.98
C ASP A 185 -15.15 10.36 17.38
N ASP A 186 -14.96 10.53 18.69
CA ASP A 186 -13.72 11.12 19.21
C ASP A 186 -12.58 10.10 19.22
N VAL A 187 -12.00 9.90 18.02
CA VAL A 187 -10.93 8.92 17.81
C VAL A 187 -9.67 9.21 18.63
N LYS A 188 -9.46 10.46 19.07
CA LYS A 188 -8.33 10.79 19.97
C LYS A 188 -8.58 10.23 21.36
N THR A 189 -9.78 10.41 21.89
CA THR A 189 -10.16 9.81 23.17
C THR A 189 -10.17 8.30 23.10
N ILE A 190 -10.60 7.69 21.99
CA ILE A 190 -10.50 6.24 21.77
C ILE A 190 -9.04 5.78 21.86
N ALA A 191 -8.11 6.45 21.17
CA ALA A 191 -6.68 6.12 21.20
C ALA A 191 -6.07 6.32 22.61
N GLN A 192 -6.44 7.37 23.32
CA GLN A 192 -6.01 7.63 24.70
C GLN A 192 -6.48 6.54 25.66
N ASN A 193 -7.76 6.19 25.61
CA ASN A 193 -8.33 5.12 26.47
C ASN A 193 -7.68 3.78 26.14
N PHE A 194 -7.46 3.47 24.87
CA PHE A 194 -6.81 2.24 24.42
C PHE A 194 -5.37 2.13 24.92
N THR A 195 -4.68 3.25 25.13
CA THR A 195 -3.27 3.32 25.57
C THR A 195 -3.12 3.74 27.04
N ASN A 196 -4.19 3.84 27.81
CA ASN A 196 -4.20 4.35 29.19
C ASN A 196 -3.55 5.75 29.30
N GLY A 197 -3.80 6.61 28.31
CA GLY A 197 -3.30 7.99 28.28
C GLY A 197 -1.89 8.16 27.71
N ASN A 198 -1.13 7.07 27.44
CA ASN A 198 0.27 7.17 27.00
C ASN A 198 0.43 7.56 25.52
N GLY A 199 -0.60 7.37 24.69
CA GLY A 199 -0.53 7.47 23.25
C GLY A 199 -0.03 6.17 22.58
N LEU A 200 -0.24 6.07 21.28
CA LEU A 200 0.13 4.89 20.48
C LEU A 200 1.65 4.82 20.27
N ASP A 201 2.22 3.64 20.36
CA ASP A 201 3.65 3.41 20.10
C ASP A 201 3.99 3.56 18.61
N ALA A 202 3.08 3.13 17.76
CA ALA A 202 3.18 3.33 16.32
C ALA A 202 1.81 3.51 15.66
N VAL A 203 1.81 4.16 14.49
CA VAL A 203 0.63 4.31 13.63
C VAL A 203 1.00 3.91 12.21
N VAL A 204 0.22 3.02 11.60
CA VAL A 204 0.35 2.64 10.20
C VAL A 204 -0.74 3.35 9.39
N LEU A 205 -0.33 4.15 8.41
CA LEU A 205 -1.21 4.92 7.54
C LEU A 205 -1.44 4.16 6.24
N THR A 206 -2.64 3.64 6.05
CA THR A 206 -3.06 2.87 4.87
C THR A 206 -4.17 3.57 4.07
N ALA A 207 -4.52 4.79 4.46
CA ALA A 207 -5.48 5.62 3.75
C ALA A 207 -4.97 6.05 2.36
N SER A 208 -5.88 6.35 1.44
CA SER A 208 -5.57 6.93 0.13
C SER A 208 -6.31 8.26 -0.01
N THR A 209 -5.58 9.36 0.06
CA THR A 209 -6.11 10.74 0.00
C THR A 209 -4.98 11.73 -0.30
N GLU A 210 -5.30 12.84 -0.96
CA GLU A 210 -4.35 13.96 -1.13
C GLU A 210 -4.22 14.82 0.13
N SER A 211 -5.10 14.63 1.13
CA SER A 211 -5.12 15.39 2.38
C SER A 211 -4.00 14.96 3.32
N ASN A 212 -3.48 15.92 4.11
CA ASN A 212 -2.55 15.67 5.21
C ASN A 212 -3.23 15.26 6.53
N GLN A 213 -4.56 15.26 6.58
CA GLN A 213 -5.30 14.91 7.81
C GLN A 213 -4.87 13.59 8.45
N PRO A 214 -4.61 12.49 7.70
CA PRO A 214 -4.11 11.25 8.28
C PRO A 214 -2.76 11.42 8.99
N VAL A 215 -1.85 12.21 8.41
CA VAL A 215 -0.52 12.49 9.00
C VAL A 215 -0.65 13.31 10.27
N GLU A 216 -1.48 14.34 10.26
CA GLU A 216 -1.76 15.15 11.44
C GLU A 216 -2.41 14.34 12.57
N LEU A 217 -3.41 13.52 12.25
CA LEU A 217 -4.08 12.67 13.22
C LEU A 217 -3.09 11.67 13.82
N ALA A 218 -2.30 11.00 12.99
CA ALA A 218 -1.28 10.04 13.44
C ALA A 218 -0.31 10.67 14.45
N GLY A 219 0.25 11.83 14.12
CA GLY A 219 1.15 12.52 15.02
C GLY A 219 0.49 12.96 16.35
N LYS A 220 -0.79 13.36 16.31
CA LYS A 220 -1.54 13.75 17.52
C LYS A 220 -1.78 12.57 18.46
N ILE A 221 -2.13 11.39 17.94
CA ILE A 221 -2.48 10.19 18.73
C ILE A 221 -1.27 9.30 19.07
N CYS A 222 -0.17 9.47 18.37
CA CYS A 222 1.10 8.79 18.64
C CYS A 222 1.81 9.44 19.85
N ARG A 223 2.47 8.63 20.69
CA ARG A 223 3.24 9.12 21.85
C ARG A 223 4.52 9.88 21.45
N GLU A 224 5.24 10.42 22.42
CA GLU A 224 6.60 10.89 22.24
C GLU A 224 7.50 9.73 21.75
N ARG A 225 8.40 10.01 20.80
CA ARG A 225 9.29 9.05 20.14
C ARG A 225 8.55 7.87 19.51
N GLY A 226 7.25 8.06 19.22
CA GLY A 226 6.47 7.07 18.50
C GLY A 226 6.77 7.13 16.99
N ARG A 227 6.30 6.12 16.27
CA ARG A 227 6.63 5.92 14.85
C ARG A 227 5.38 5.96 13.99
N VAL A 228 5.48 6.64 12.85
CA VAL A 228 4.41 6.67 11.85
C VAL A 228 4.93 6.07 10.56
N SER A 229 4.33 4.96 10.12
CA SER A 229 4.65 4.26 8.88
C SER A 229 3.60 4.58 7.81
N ALA A 230 3.98 5.28 6.76
CA ALA A 230 3.10 5.67 5.66
C ALA A 230 3.17 4.66 4.51
N VAL A 231 2.10 3.90 4.32
CA VAL A 231 1.93 2.86 3.29
C VAL A 231 1.04 3.37 2.16
N GLY A 232 -0.04 4.06 2.52
CA GLY A 232 -1.01 4.57 1.56
C GLY A 232 -0.53 5.81 0.80
N LEU A 233 -1.26 6.15 -0.25
CA LEU A 233 -1.04 7.40 -0.99
C LEU A 233 -1.73 8.53 -0.20
N ILE A 234 -0.94 9.27 0.57
CA ILE A 234 -1.41 10.37 1.42
C ILE A 234 -0.59 11.64 1.14
N GLY A 235 -1.11 12.79 1.56
CA GLY A 235 -0.30 14.00 1.66
C GLY A 235 0.89 13.76 2.59
N THR A 236 2.06 14.28 2.25
CA THR A 236 3.32 14.04 2.99
C THR A 236 3.90 15.32 3.60
N GLU A 237 3.08 16.35 3.77
CA GLU A 237 3.48 17.53 4.56
C GLU A 237 3.43 17.17 6.04
N VAL A 238 4.60 16.93 6.63
CA VAL A 238 4.73 16.57 8.04
C VAL A 238 4.68 17.84 8.90
N PRO A 239 3.63 18.02 9.75
CA PRO A 239 3.50 19.21 10.59
C PRO A 239 4.62 19.28 11.63
N ARG A 240 5.49 20.29 11.50
CA ARG A 240 6.66 20.44 12.37
C ARG A 240 6.29 20.57 13.84
N ASP A 241 5.26 21.32 14.15
CA ASP A 241 4.78 21.56 15.52
C ASP A 241 4.31 20.29 16.24
N ILE A 242 3.76 19.33 15.50
CA ILE A 242 3.30 18.03 16.05
C ILE A 242 4.46 17.07 16.20
N TYR A 243 5.21 16.81 15.11
CA TYR A 243 6.23 15.78 15.06
C TYR A 243 7.52 16.17 15.77
N TYR A 244 7.96 17.43 15.64
CA TYR A 244 9.16 17.92 16.29
C TYR A 244 9.05 17.93 17.83
N ASN A 245 7.91 18.40 18.36
CA ASN A 245 7.71 18.50 19.82
C ASN A 245 7.66 17.13 20.50
N LYS A 246 7.34 16.07 19.75
CA LYS A 246 7.30 14.71 20.27
C LYS A 246 8.46 13.83 19.79
N GLU A 247 9.44 14.37 19.07
CA GLU A 247 10.54 13.60 18.46
C GLU A 247 10.06 12.35 17.72
N GLN A 248 8.97 12.47 16.96
CA GLN A 248 8.35 11.33 16.27
C GLN A 248 9.06 11.01 14.95
N ASP A 249 9.18 9.73 14.64
CA ASP A 249 9.66 9.24 13.34
C ASP A 249 8.51 9.20 12.32
N PHE A 250 8.74 9.75 11.13
CA PHE A 250 7.88 9.56 9.99
C PHE A 250 8.62 8.76 8.91
N ARG A 251 8.09 7.59 8.56
CA ARG A 251 8.75 6.61 7.70
C ARG A 251 7.87 6.25 6.51
N ILE A 252 8.43 6.26 5.33
CA ILE A 252 7.74 5.83 4.11
C ILE A 252 7.94 4.31 3.93
N SER A 253 6.84 3.62 3.67
CA SER A 253 6.82 2.23 3.24
C SER A 253 6.53 2.18 1.74
N ARG A 254 7.49 1.70 0.96
CA ARG A 254 7.34 1.60 -0.49
C ARG A 254 7.10 0.17 -0.90
N SER A 255 5.97 -0.06 -1.60
CA SER A 255 5.61 -1.38 -2.15
C SER A 255 5.75 -2.49 -1.10
N TYR A 256 6.26 -3.65 -1.48
CA TYR A 256 6.51 -4.81 -0.61
C TYR A 256 7.93 -4.84 -0.02
N GLY A 257 8.68 -3.74 -0.13
CA GLY A 257 10.03 -3.59 0.42
C GLY A 257 11.14 -4.02 -0.55
N PRO A 258 12.39 -4.02 -0.08
CA PRO A 258 13.49 -4.56 -0.85
C PRO A 258 13.31 -6.08 -1.01
N GLY A 259 13.54 -6.56 -2.24
CA GLY A 259 13.58 -7.97 -2.60
C GLY A 259 14.97 -8.54 -2.43
#